data_9a1bd43e87be31a694962556f4ca2b32
#
_entry.id   9a1bd43e87be31a694962556f4ca2b32
#
_cell.length_a   1.000
_cell.length_b   1.000
_cell.length_c   1.000
_cell.angle_alpha   90.00
_cell.angle_beta   90.00
_cell.angle_gamma   90.00
#
_symmetry.space_group_name_H-M   'P 1'
#
loop_
_entity.id
_entity.type
_entity.pdbx_description
1 polymer ?
#
loop_
_entity_poly.entity_id
_entity_poly.type
_entity_poly.pdbx_seq_one_letter_code
_entity_poly.pdbx_strand_id
1 'polypeptide(L)'
;TPVEYLKISRAASWETLKPGQRVITQGMPVPDLYLIYNGTVDVLVDNDNVAQLKDGEFVGEMSFLTEKVATATCKVKHESQCLVWKQREFKELLKRNPSLYFTIQSVLSAQVSDKLVKSHK
;
A
#
# COMPACT_ATOMS: atom_id res chain seq x y z
N THR A 1 -3.13 11.12 17.69
CA THR A 1 -2.55 11.03 19.04
C THR A 1 -1.51 9.92 19.10
N PRO A 2 -0.56 9.98 20.05
CA PRO A 2 0.42 8.91 20.22
C PRO A 2 -0.21 7.52 20.42
N VAL A 3 -1.34 7.44 21.11
CA VAL A 3 -2.06 6.18 21.35
C VAL A 3 -2.58 5.59 20.03
N GLU A 4 -3.08 6.43 19.15
CA GLU A 4 -3.59 6.01 17.83
C GLU A 4 -2.45 5.47 16.96
N TYR A 5 -1.29 6.14 16.94
CA TYR A 5 -0.11 5.66 16.23
C TYR A 5 0.37 4.31 16.75
N LEU A 6 0.34 4.10 18.06
CA LEU A 6 0.70 2.82 18.65
C LEU A 6 -0.25 1.70 18.21
N LYS A 7 -1.55 1.99 18.13
CA LYS A 7 -2.54 1.01 17.66
C LYS A 7 -2.26 0.60 16.22
N ILE A 8 -1.93 1.56 15.36
CA ILE A 8 -1.57 1.29 13.96
C ILE A 8 -0.32 0.41 13.90
N SER A 9 0.74 0.78 14.63
CA SER A 9 1.99 0.02 14.64
C SER A 9 1.79 -1.41 15.11
N ARG A 10 0.97 -1.62 16.14
CA ARG A 10 0.71 -2.95 16.69
C ARG A 10 -0.09 -3.84 15.75
N ALA A 11 -0.91 -3.25 14.89
CA ALA A 11 -1.69 -3.99 13.91
C ALA A 11 -0.84 -4.43 12.69
N ALA A 12 0.36 -3.87 12.54
CA ALA A 12 1.26 -4.18 11.43
C ALA A 12 2.23 -5.30 11.79
N SER A 13 2.70 -6.00 10.76
CA SER A 13 3.83 -6.93 10.87
C SER A 13 4.95 -6.48 9.95
N TRP A 14 6.21 -6.74 10.36
CA TRP A 14 7.35 -6.50 9.49
C TRP A 14 7.53 -7.68 8.55
N GLU A 15 7.71 -7.41 7.26
CA GLU A 15 8.01 -8.45 6.29
C GLU A 15 9.14 -8.00 5.38
N THR A 16 9.98 -8.96 5.00
CA THR A 16 11.01 -8.78 3.98
C THR A 16 10.51 -9.40 2.68
N LEU A 17 10.42 -8.57 1.64
CA LEU A 17 9.97 -8.99 0.33
C LEU A 17 11.20 -9.18 -0.56
N LYS A 18 11.24 -10.30 -1.28
CA LYS A 18 12.38 -10.67 -2.11
C LYS A 18 12.22 -10.18 -3.54
N PRO A 19 13.33 -9.87 -4.26
CA PRO A 19 13.26 -9.48 -5.66
C PRO A 19 12.51 -10.51 -6.49
N GLY A 20 11.62 -10.04 -7.37
CA GLY A 20 10.81 -10.89 -8.22
C GLY A 20 9.49 -11.33 -7.61
N GLN A 21 9.30 -11.14 -6.31
CA GLN A 21 8.04 -11.50 -5.65
C GLN A 21 6.92 -10.58 -6.13
N ARG A 22 5.79 -11.18 -6.51
CA ARG A 22 4.57 -10.43 -6.81
C ARG A 22 3.75 -10.30 -5.54
N VAL A 23 3.66 -9.10 -5.01
CA VAL A 23 2.89 -8.84 -3.79
C VAL A 23 1.43 -8.55 -4.11
N ILE A 24 1.17 -8.02 -5.31
CA ILE A 24 -0.16 -7.74 -5.83
C ILE A 24 -0.20 -8.19 -7.28
N THR A 25 -1.29 -8.85 -7.68
CA THR A 25 -1.48 -9.30 -9.06
C THR A 25 -2.69 -8.59 -9.66
N GLN A 26 -2.49 -7.95 -10.81
CA GLN A 26 -3.56 -7.26 -11.56
C GLN A 26 -4.78 -8.17 -11.73
N GLY A 27 -5.97 -7.65 -11.45
CA GLY A 27 -7.22 -8.37 -11.57
C GLY A 27 -7.59 -9.24 -10.37
N MET A 28 -6.70 -9.37 -9.38
CA MET A 28 -6.92 -10.20 -8.20
C MET A 28 -7.27 -9.35 -6.98
N PRO A 29 -7.98 -9.93 -5.98
CA PRO A 29 -8.20 -9.24 -4.72
C PRO A 29 -6.89 -8.91 -4.02
N VAL A 30 -6.88 -7.82 -3.25
CA VAL A 30 -5.70 -7.35 -2.51
C VAL A 30 -6.01 -7.42 -1.01
N PRO A 31 -5.53 -8.46 -0.30
CA PRO A 31 -5.84 -8.61 1.11
C PRO A 31 -5.02 -7.74 2.05
N ASP A 32 -3.86 -7.27 1.60
CA ASP A 32 -2.91 -6.56 2.46
C ASP A 32 -2.62 -5.15 1.96
N LEU A 33 -2.25 -4.27 2.90
CA LEU A 33 -1.73 -2.93 2.62
C LEU A 33 -0.29 -2.90 3.11
N TYR A 34 0.62 -2.46 2.25
CA TYR A 34 2.05 -2.40 2.54
C TYR A 34 2.52 -0.97 2.65
N LEU A 35 3.43 -0.70 3.57
CA LEU A 35 4.20 0.55 3.63
C LEU A 35 5.67 0.21 3.48
N ILE A 36 6.29 0.69 2.41
CA ILE A 36 7.71 0.42 2.15
C ILE A 36 8.54 1.25 3.11
N TYR A 37 9.29 0.58 3.99
CA TYR A 37 10.29 1.24 4.83
C TYR A 37 11.58 1.45 4.05
N ASN A 38 12.02 0.40 3.34
CA ASN A 38 13.25 0.45 2.54
C ASN A 38 13.09 -0.53 1.39
N GLY A 39 13.15 -0.07 0.15
CA GLY A 39 13.06 -0.95 -1.00
C GLY A 39 12.52 -0.29 -2.25
N THR A 40 12.29 -1.12 -3.27
CA THR A 40 11.77 -0.68 -4.56
C THR A 40 10.83 -1.73 -5.12
N VAL A 41 9.63 -1.29 -5.50
CA VAL A 41 8.58 -2.14 -6.05
C VAL A 41 8.14 -1.56 -7.39
N ASP A 42 8.18 -2.37 -8.45
CA ASP A 42 7.70 -1.97 -9.76
C ASP A 42 6.18 -2.11 -9.85
N VAL A 43 5.54 -1.17 -10.51
CA VAL A 43 4.11 -1.22 -10.82
C VAL A 43 3.94 -1.49 -12.30
N LEU A 44 3.26 -2.59 -12.64
CA LEU A 44 3.05 -3.01 -14.02
C LEU A 44 1.56 -3.06 -14.34
N VAL A 45 1.21 -2.52 -15.49
CA VAL A 45 -0.15 -2.63 -16.05
C VAL A 45 -0.01 -3.33 -17.39
N ASP A 46 -0.70 -4.47 -17.55
CA ASP A 46 -0.61 -5.31 -18.76
C ASP A 46 0.84 -5.63 -19.12
N ASN A 47 1.65 -5.92 -18.09
CA ASN A 47 3.07 -6.24 -18.16
C ASN A 47 4.00 -5.07 -18.51
N ASP A 48 3.47 -3.86 -18.68
CA ASP A 48 4.28 -2.67 -18.91
C ASP A 48 4.58 -1.97 -17.58
N ASN A 49 5.85 -1.67 -17.35
CA ASN A 49 6.27 -0.96 -16.15
C ASN A 49 5.85 0.51 -16.24
N VAL A 50 4.90 0.92 -15.42
CA VAL A 50 4.34 2.27 -15.47
C VAL A 50 4.80 3.15 -14.31
N ALA A 51 5.34 2.58 -13.23
CA ALA A 51 5.79 3.34 -12.07
C ALA A 51 6.69 2.49 -11.19
N GLN A 52 7.37 3.15 -10.24
CA GLN A 52 8.10 2.52 -9.15
C GLN A 52 7.67 3.12 -7.84
N LEU A 53 7.54 2.27 -6.83
CA LEU A 53 7.26 2.68 -5.46
C LEU A 53 8.52 2.47 -4.63
N LYS A 54 8.83 3.44 -3.79
CA LYS A 54 10.06 3.47 -2.99
C LYS A 54 9.76 3.74 -1.53
N ASP A 55 10.81 3.99 -0.77
CA ASP A 55 10.74 4.23 0.68
C ASP A 55 9.66 5.26 1.01
N GLY A 56 8.82 4.93 1.99
CA GLY A 56 7.75 5.80 2.46
C GLY A 56 6.47 5.73 1.66
N GLU A 57 6.41 4.96 0.58
CA GLU A 57 5.20 4.83 -0.22
C GLU A 57 4.41 3.58 0.13
N PHE A 58 3.08 3.67 -0.03
CA PHE A 58 2.19 2.54 0.20
C PHE A 58 2.03 1.70 -1.06
N VAL A 59 1.81 0.40 -0.87
CA VAL A 59 1.47 -0.56 -1.92
C VAL A 59 0.12 -1.16 -1.59
N GLY A 60 -0.84 -1.08 -2.52
CA GLY A 60 -2.20 -1.58 -2.31
C GLY A 60 -3.19 -0.53 -1.85
N GLU A 61 -2.82 0.76 -1.83
CA GLU A 61 -3.67 1.84 -1.35
C GLU A 61 -4.91 2.05 -2.23
N MET A 62 -4.81 1.83 -3.53
CA MET A 62 -5.96 2.00 -4.42
C MET A 62 -7.06 0.99 -4.09
N SER A 63 -6.70 -0.28 -3.90
CA SER A 63 -7.65 -1.31 -3.49
C SER A 63 -8.22 -1.04 -2.10
N PHE A 64 -7.38 -0.55 -1.18
CA PHE A 64 -7.83 -0.19 0.16
C PHE A 64 -8.91 0.89 0.12
N LEU A 65 -8.73 1.91 -0.73
CA LEU A 65 -9.67 3.02 -0.85
C LEU A 65 -10.93 2.66 -1.63
N THR A 66 -10.81 1.86 -2.69
CA THR A 66 -11.92 1.58 -3.60
C THR A 66 -12.63 0.25 -3.34
N GLU A 67 -12.01 -0.65 -2.57
CA GLU A 67 -12.50 -2.01 -2.31
C GLU A 67 -12.62 -2.86 -3.59
N LYS A 68 -11.91 -2.48 -4.64
CA LYS A 68 -11.90 -3.21 -5.91
C LYS A 68 -10.66 -4.08 -6.05
N VAL A 69 -10.69 -4.99 -7.01
CA VAL A 69 -9.51 -5.80 -7.36
C VAL A 69 -8.36 -4.90 -7.84
N ALA A 70 -7.16 -5.45 -7.85
CA ALA A 70 -5.98 -4.70 -8.26
C ALA A 70 -6.05 -4.26 -9.72
N THR A 71 -5.70 -2.99 -9.97
CA THR A 71 -5.61 -2.42 -11.31
C THR A 71 -4.22 -2.58 -11.91
N ALA A 72 -3.26 -3.05 -11.12
CA ALA A 72 -1.87 -3.23 -11.52
C ALA A 72 -1.24 -4.39 -10.77
N THR A 73 -0.16 -4.92 -11.32
CA THR A 73 0.71 -5.88 -10.63
C THR A 73 1.83 -5.13 -9.95
N CYS A 74 2.12 -5.45 -8.70
CA CYS A 74 3.24 -4.89 -7.96
C CYS A 74 4.27 -5.98 -7.73
N LYS A 75 5.46 -5.80 -8.33
CA LYS A 75 6.54 -6.79 -8.31
C LYS A 75 7.78 -6.17 -7.67
N VAL A 76 8.34 -6.85 -6.71
CA VAL A 76 9.52 -6.37 -5.98
C VAL A 76 10.72 -6.34 -6.91
N LYS A 77 11.35 -5.18 -7.06
CA LYS A 77 12.56 -5.00 -7.85
C LYS A 77 13.82 -5.27 -7.03
N HIS A 78 13.92 -4.62 -5.87
CA HIS A 78 15.01 -4.82 -4.92
C HIS A 78 14.44 -5.34 -3.62
N GLU A 79 15.22 -6.09 -2.86
CA GLU A 79 14.78 -6.57 -1.55
C GLU A 79 14.21 -5.40 -0.74
N SER A 80 13.01 -5.59 -0.22
CA SER A 80 12.27 -4.52 0.44
C SER A 80 11.81 -4.93 1.81
N GLN A 81 11.93 -4.01 2.76
CA GLN A 81 11.39 -4.18 4.11
C GLN A 81 10.14 -3.33 4.22
N CYS A 82 9.05 -3.95 4.61
CA CYS A 82 7.74 -3.32 4.65
C CYS A 82 7.04 -3.58 5.97
N LEU A 83 6.22 -2.60 6.36
CA LEU A 83 5.15 -2.83 7.33
C LEU A 83 3.93 -3.30 6.55
N VAL A 84 3.26 -4.32 7.06
CA VAL A 84 2.13 -4.94 6.38
C VAL A 84 0.94 -5.01 7.32
N TRP A 85 -0.21 -4.54 6.84
CA TRP A 85 -1.49 -4.65 7.53
C TRP A 85 -2.43 -5.50 6.69
N LYS A 86 -3.21 -6.35 7.34
CA LYS A 86 -4.36 -6.96 6.67
C LYS A 86 -5.42 -5.87 6.50
N GLN A 87 -5.83 -5.60 5.27
CA GLN A 87 -6.76 -4.51 4.98
C GLN A 87 -8.03 -4.58 5.82
N ARG A 88 -8.59 -5.77 5.98
CA ARG A 88 -9.81 -6.00 6.75
C ARG A 88 -9.62 -5.57 8.21
N GLU A 89 -8.54 -6.00 8.84
CA GLU A 89 -8.25 -5.66 10.24
C GLU A 89 -7.96 -4.17 10.41
N PHE A 90 -7.24 -3.58 9.46
CA PHE A 90 -6.93 -2.16 9.47
C PHE A 90 -8.20 -1.32 9.37
N LYS A 91 -9.11 -1.68 8.46
CA LYS A 91 -10.40 -1.00 8.33
C LYS A 91 -11.23 -1.06 9.61
N GLU A 92 -11.24 -2.21 10.28
CA GLU A 92 -11.93 -2.36 11.56
C GLU A 92 -11.32 -1.45 12.63
N LEU A 93 -9.99 -1.36 12.68
CA LEU A 93 -9.30 -0.46 13.60
C LEU A 93 -9.67 1.01 13.32
N LEU A 94 -9.69 1.42 12.06
CA LEU A 94 -10.02 2.79 11.66
C LEU A 94 -11.47 3.15 11.96
N LYS A 95 -12.40 2.21 11.85
CA LYS A 95 -13.81 2.43 12.19
C LYS A 95 -13.98 2.84 13.65
N ARG A 96 -13.13 2.35 14.54
CA ARG A 96 -13.16 2.66 15.97
C ARG A 96 -12.43 3.96 16.31
N ASN A 97 -11.74 4.56 15.34
CA ASN A 97 -10.93 5.77 15.54
C ASN A 97 -11.18 6.76 14.39
N PRO A 98 -12.33 7.49 14.39
CA PRO A 98 -12.72 8.33 13.25
C PRO A 98 -11.69 9.38 12.83
N SER A 99 -11.03 10.04 13.77
CA SER A 99 -10.01 11.04 13.43
C SER A 99 -8.83 10.43 12.72
N LEU A 100 -8.42 9.24 13.14
CA LEU A 100 -7.35 8.49 12.51
C LEU A 100 -7.77 8.03 11.10
N TYR A 101 -9.01 7.61 10.94
CA TYR A 101 -9.57 7.23 9.65
C TYR A 101 -9.41 8.37 8.62
N PHE A 102 -9.79 9.59 8.98
CA PHE A 102 -9.66 10.76 8.10
C PHE A 102 -8.21 11.03 7.73
N THR A 103 -7.31 10.96 8.71
CA THR A 103 -5.87 11.19 8.47
C THR A 103 -5.30 10.17 7.49
N ILE A 104 -5.55 8.89 7.72
CA ILE A 104 -5.05 7.82 6.85
C ILE A 104 -5.65 7.94 5.45
N GLN A 105 -6.95 8.19 5.35
CA GLN A 105 -7.60 8.34 4.05
C GLN A 105 -7.01 9.51 3.26
N SER A 106 -6.71 10.64 3.90
CA SER A 106 -6.06 11.77 3.26
C SER A 106 -4.67 11.44 2.75
N VAL A 107 -3.86 10.74 3.53
CA VAL A 107 -2.50 10.33 3.15
C VAL A 107 -2.55 9.41 1.93
N LEU A 108 -3.41 8.39 1.96
CA LEU A 108 -3.52 7.44 0.86
C LEU A 108 -4.08 8.10 -0.41
N SER A 109 -5.06 8.98 -0.27
CA SER A 109 -5.64 9.71 -1.41
C SER A 109 -4.61 10.63 -2.06
N ALA A 110 -3.77 11.29 -1.29
CA ALA A 110 -2.69 12.12 -1.81
C ALA A 110 -1.71 11.30 -2.64
N GLN A 111 -1.34 10.10 -2.17
CA GLN A 111 -0.43 9.24 -2.92
C GLN A 111 -1.07 8.77 -4.23
N VAL A 112 -2.34 8.41 -4.24
CA VAL A 112 -3.06 8.03 -5.47
C VAL A 112 -3.08 9.18 -6.46
N SER A 113 -3.35 10.41 -6.01
CA SER A 113 -3.34 11.60 -6.85
C SER A 113 -1.97 11.84 -7.47
N ASP A 114 -0.90 11.70 -6.70
CA ASP A 114 0.48 11.83 -7.19
C ASP A 114 0.78 10.80 -8.28
N LYS A 115 0.35 9.57 -8.11
CA LYS A 115 0.52 8.51 -9.11
C LYS A 115 -0.20 8.84 -10.41
N LEU A 116 -1.43 9.35 -10.32
CA LEU A 116 -2.21 9.74 -11.49
C LEU A 116 -1.52 10.87 -12.27
N VAL A 117 -0.99 11.86 -11.56
CA VAL A 117 -0.24 12.95 -12.17
C VAL A 117 1.01 12.42 -12.87
N LYS A 118 1.77 11.54 -12.22
CA LYS A 118 2.98 10.94 -12.78
C LYS A 118 2.68 10.09 -14.03
N SER A 119 1.56 9.38 -14.04
CA SER A 119 1.20 8.53 -15.17
C SER A 119 0.78 9.30 -16.41
N HIS A 120 0.45 10.57 -16.29
CA HIS A 120 0.10 11.44 -17.42
C HIS A 120 1.31 12.17 -18.02
N LYS A 121 2.47 11.94 -17.48
CA LYS A 121 3.73 12.47 -18.01
C LYS A 121 4.40 11.44 -18.91
#